data_b9516dea7928553bbda86aa60d0ceac2
#
_entry.id   b9516dea7928553bbda86aa60d0ceac2
#
_cell.length_a   1.000
_cell.length_b   1.000
_cell.length_c   1.000
_cell.angle_alpha   90.00
_cell.angle_beta   90.00
_cell.angle_gamma   90.00
#
_symmetry.space_group_name_H-M   'P 1'
#
loop_
_entity.id
_entity.type
_entity.pdbx_description
1 polymer ?
#
loop_
_entity_poly.entity_id
_entity_poly.type
_entity_poly.pdbx_seq_one_letter_code
_entity_poly.pdbx_strand_id
1 'polypeptide(L)'
;LKNAGVAPKDLEVIISCGVARDVEEPATAYIIQEKLGAYNAYCFDLANACNGFISAMDVLDSFIASGRCELGLVAVGDILSQYVTWNTSSKRDLHLSSMSYTFGDGGGAAILQRIKNGDEGGIRARWFLSDGSYWRVAVIPLIDSDRRYFKSNAANIEAAALEHVPGGVETVMKALNWDINDIALIIPHQVSAQIIENLFYKRLGMPQEKIYWSFPDHGNVGAASMPVALCAALAEGKLTPGDKVLLVGGSGGFGAGVIGLVI
;
A
#
# COMPACT_ATOMS: atom_id res chain seq x y z
N LEU A 1 -3.74 -14.77 -10.04
CA LEU A 1 -3.64 -16.22 -9.80
C LEU A 1 -2.82 -16.90 -10.91
N LYS A 2 -3.13 -16.64 -12.17
CA LYS A 2 -2.44 -17.30 -13.30
C LYS A 2 -0.93 -17.11 -13.25
N ASN A 3 -0.44 -15.91 -12.99
CA ASN A 3 1.00 -15.60 -12.90
C ASN A 3 1.68 -16.27 -11.70
N ALA A 4 0.93 -16.52 -10.63
CA ALA A 4 1.43 -17.23 -9.44
C ALA A 4 1.26 -18.75 -9.50
N GLY A 5 0.66 -19.28 -10.57
CA GLY A 5 0.39 -20.72 -10.71
C GLY A 5 -0.58 -21.29 -9.68
N VAL A 6 -1.47 -20.43 -9.09
CA VAL A 6 -2.39 -20.79 -8.03
C VAL A 6 -3.80 -21.00 -8.61
N ALA A 7 -4.44 -22.11 -8.28
CA ALA A 7 -5.83 -22.34 -8.64
C ALA A 7 -6.76 -21.66 -7.62
N PRO A 8 -7.92 -21.13 -8.07
CA PRO A 8 -8.85 -20.43 -7.16
C PRO A 8 -9.31 -21.27 -5.96
N LYS A 9 -9.51 -22.56 -6.15
CA LYS A 9 -9.93 -23.51 -5.11
C LYS A 9 -8.91 -23.71 -3.98
N ASP A 10 -7.64 -23.36 -4.23
CA ASP A 10 -6.55 -23.54 -3.28
C ASP A 10 -6.39 -22.32 -2.34
N LEU A 11 -7.08 -21.21 -2.66
CA LEU A 11 -7.10 -20.05 -1.77
C LEU A 11 -7.93 -20.34 -0.52
N GLU A 12 -7.32 -20.08 0.64
CA GLU A 12 -7.94 -20.27 1.95
C GLU A 12 -8.40 -18.93 2.58
N VAL A 13 -7.76 -17.81 2.20
CA VAL A 13 -8.10 -16.48 2.68
C VAL A 13 -8.03 -15.48 1.54
N ILE A 14 -9.01 -14.57 1.47
CA ILE A 14 -8.99 -13.40 0.59
C ILE A 14 -9.22 -12.16 1.45
N ILE A 15 -8.25 -11.25 1.44
CA ILE A 15 -8.35 -9.94 2.09
C ILE A 15 -8.42 -8.88 1.00
N SER A 16 -9.53 -8.16 0.91
CA SER A 16 -9.62 -6.96 0.09
C SER A 16 -9.22 -5.75 0.91
N CYS A 17 -8.45 -4.85 0.32
CA CYS A 17 -8.02 -3.62 0.96
C CYS A 17 -8.05 -2.48 -0.06
N GLY A 18 -8.46 -1.31 0.37
CA GLY A 18 -8.56 -0.13 -0.50
C GLY A 18 -9.34 0.98 0.17
N VAL A 19 -9.32 2.12 -0.46
CA VAL A 19 -10.08 3.31 -0.06
C VAL A 19 -11.46 3.30 -0.71
N ALA A 20 -11.50 2.94 -2.00
CA ALA A 20 -12.73 2.88 -2.78
C ALA A 20 -13.42 1.53 -2.59
N ARG A 21 -14.74 1.56 -2.45
CA ARG A 21 -15.58 0.37 -2.37
C ARG A 21 -16.72 0.49 -3.37
N ASP A 22 -17.07 -0.61 -4.02
CA ASP A 22 -18.24 -0.67 -4.92
C ASP A 22 -19.54 -0.59 -4.13
N VAL A 23 -19.56 -1.21 -2.95
CA VAL A 23 -20.72 -1.27 -2.04
C VAL A 23 -20.25 -1.14 -0.58
N GLU A 24 -21.13 -0.68 0.31
CA GLU A 24 -20.84 -0.65 1.74
C GLU A 24 -20.97 -2.03 2.38
N GLU A 25 -21.91 -2.85 1.89
CA GLU A 25 -22.18 -4.23 2.28
C GLU A 25 -22.64 -5.02 1.04
N PRO A 26 -22.15 -6.23 0.81
CA PRO A 26 -21.14 -6.97 1.60
C PRO A 26 -19.71 -6.44 1.42
N ALA A 27 -18.75 -7.11 2.10
CA ALA A 27 -17.33 -6.84 1.89
C ALA A 27 -16.92 -7.05 0.42
N THR A 28 -16.05 -6.22 -0.12
CA THR A 28 -15.53 -6.32 -1.50
C THR A 28 -14.86 -7.68 -1.75
N ALA A 29 -14.27 -8.27 -0.72
CA ALA A 29 -13.65 -9.59 -0.79
C ALA A 29 -14.61 -10.69 -1.27
N TYR A 30 -15.92 -10.59 -0.99
CA TYR A 30 -16.92 -11.55 -1.51
C TYR A 30 -17.12 -11.40 -3.02
N ILE A 31 -17.06 -10.17 -3.53
CA ILE A 31 -17.14 -9.91 -4.98
C ILE A 31 -15.91 -10.51 -5.68
N ILE A 32 -14.73 -10.37 -5.07
CA ILE A 32 -13.49 -10.97 -5.57
C ILE A 32 -13.58 -12.50 -5.55
N GLN A 33 -14.07 -13.07 -4.45
CA GLN A 33 -14.24 -14.51 -4.29
C GLN A 33 -15.13 -15.09 -5.40
N GLU A 34 -16.28 -14.47 -5.63
CA GLU A 34 -17.25 -14.89 -6.66
C GLU A 34 -16.61 -14.82 -8.06
N LYS A 35 -15.99 -13.69 -8.41
CA LYS A 35 -15.35 -13.50 -9.71
C LYS A 35 -14.21 -14.50 -9.96
N LEU A 36 -13.51 -14.92 -8.93
CA LEU A 36 -12.43 -15.90 -9.01
C LEU A 36 -12.94 -17.35 -8.96
N GLY A 37 -14.14 -17.60 -8.44
CA GLY A 37 -14.61 -18.94 -8.10
C GLY A 37 -13.87 -19.57 -6.92
N ALA A 38 -13.35 -18.76 -5.99
CA ALA A 38 -12.52 -19.19 -4.87
C ALA A 38 -13.36 -19.49 -3.61
N TYR A 39 -14.40 -20.31 -3.74
CA TYR A 39 -15.43 -20.50 -2.70
C TYR A 39 -14.96 -21.19 -1.41
N ASN A 40 -13.73 -21.71 -1.38
CA ASN A 40 -13.13 -22.25 -0.16
C ASN A 40 -12.52 -21.18 0.74
N ALA A 41 -12.30 -19.95 0.23
CA ALA A 41 -11.59 -18.90 0.94
C ALA A 41 -12.48 -18.20 1.98
N TYR A 42 -11.94 -17.94 3.16
CA TYR A 42 -12.51 -16.99 4.12
C TYR A 42 -12.25 -15.56 3.64
N CYS A 43 -13.29 -14.73 3.57
CA CYS A 43 -13.27 -13.43 2.93
C CYS A 43 -13.61 -12.30 3.89
N PHE A 44 -12.84 -11.22 3.87
CA PHE A 44 -13.14 -9.97 4.59
C PHE A 44 -12.38 -8.78 3.99
N ASP A 45 -12.84 -7.56 4.31
CA ASP A 45 -12.14 -6.32 3.96
C ASP A 45 -11.32 -5.81 5.14
N LEU A 46 -10.17 -5.19 4.82
CA LEU A 46 -9.33 -4.48 5.76
C LEU A 46 -9.23 -3.01 5.35
N ALA A 47 -9.60 -2.10 6.24
CA ALA A 47 -9.55 -0.67 5.98
C ALA A 47 -8.37 -0.02 6.73
N ASN A 48 -7.37 0.45 5.98
CA ASN A 48 -6.27 1.27 6.49
C ASN A 48 -5.79 2.29 5.44
N ALA A 49 -6.74 2.88 4.70
CA ALA A 49 -6.47 3.84 3.64
C ALA A 49 -5.31 3.39 2.72
N CYS A 50 -4.37 4.29 2.37
CA CYS A 50 -3.25 3.98 1.48
C CYS A 50 -2.30 2.90 2.02
N ASN A 51 -2.30 2.63 3.33
CA ASN A 51 -1.53 1.52 3.95
C ASN A 51 -2.27 0.18 3.90
N GLY A 52 -3.47 0.13 3.32
CA GLY A 52 -4.32 -1.06 3.28
C GLY A 52 -3.58 -2.30 2.78
N PHE A 53 -2.81 -2.17 1.69
CA PHE A 53 -2.10 -3.29 1.08
C PHE A 53 -1.06 -3.93 2.02
N ILE A 54 -0.13 -3.14 2.57
CA ILE A 54 0.91 -3.69 3.47
C ILE A 54 0.32 -4.14 4.81
N SER A 55 -0.75 -3.50 5.29
CA SER A 55 -1.47 -3.96 6.48
C SER A 55 -2.17 -5.29 6.25
N ALA A 56 -2.77 -5.49 5.07
CA ALA A 56 -3.39 -6.76 4.69
C ALA A 56 -2.34 -7.87 4.51
N MET A 57 -1.16 -7.54 3.96
CA MET A 57 -0.03 -8.47 3.90
C MET A 57 0.40 -8.92 5.30
N ASP A 58 0.52 -8.00 6.25
CA ASP A 58 0.90 -8.31 7.64
C ASP A 58 -0.14 -9.20 8.34
N VAL A 59 -1.44 -8.91 8.15
CA VAL A 59 -2.52 -9.73 8.70
C VAL A 59 -2.51 -11.13 8.10
N LEU A 60 -2.38 -11.25 6.78
CA LEU A 60 -2.34 -12.54 6.08
C LEU A 60 -1.10 -13.34 6.47
N ASP A 61 0.08 -12.70 6.56
CA ASP A 61 1.30 -13.33 7.05
C ASP A 61 1.14 -13.85 8.48
N SER A 62 0.47 -13.10 9.34
CA SER A 62 0.14 -13.54 10.71
C SER A 62 -0.79 -14.76 10.73
N PHE A 63 -1.74 -14.86 9.79
CA PHE A 63 -2.60 -16.04 9.64
C PHE A 63 -1.79 -17.25 9.19
N ILE A 64 -0.89 -17.07 8.24
CA ILE A 64 0.02 -18.11 7.77
C ILE A 64 0.97 -18.56 8.89
N ALA A 65 1.61 -17.62 9.58
CA ALA A 65 2.54 -17.90 10.66
C ALA A 65 1.87 -18.67 11.83
N SER A 66 0.62 -18.35 12.14
CA SER A 66 -0.15 -19.04 13.19
C SER A 66 -0.77 -20.37 12.75
N GLY A 67 -0.62 -20.79 11.50
CA GLY A 67 -1.18 -22.04 10.96
C GLY A 67 -2.67 -21.98 10.67
N ARG A 68 -3.26 -20.79 10.57
CA ARG A 68 -4.68 -20.62 10.21
C ARG A 68 -4.94 -20.79 8.72
N CYS A 69 -3.94 -20.58 7.89
CA CYS A 69 -3.96 -20.87 6.45
C CYS A 69 -2.53 -21.11 5.94
N GLU A 70 -2.44 -21.74 4.79
CA GLU A 70 -1.18 -21.96 4.07
C GLU A 70 -1.03 -21.02 2.87
N LEU A 71 -2.16 -20.56 2.30
CA LEU A 71 -2.20 -19.80 1.06
C LEU A 71 -3.32 -18.77 1.08
N GLY A 72 -2.99 -17.52 0.80
CA GLY A 72 -4.00 -16.46 0.73
C GLY A 72 -3.69 -15.39 -0.30
N LEU A 73 -4.70 -14.56 -0.56
CA LEU A 73 -4.70 -13.45 -1.49
C LEU A 73 -4.94 -12.14 -0.74
N VAL A 74 -4.07 -11.17 -0.96
CA VAL A 74 -4.35 -9.75 -0.71
C VAL A 74 -4.65 -9.08 -2.04
N ALA A 75 -5.77 -8.38 -2.15
CA ALA A 75 -6.18 -7.69 -3.35
C ALA A 75 -6.63 -6.25 -3.06
N VAL A 76 -6.34 -5.34 -3.96
CA VAL A 76 -6.78 -3.95 -3.91
C VAL A 76 -7.25 -3.50 -5.28
N GLY A 77 -8.35 -2.76 -5.30
CA GLY A 77 -8.81 -2.00 -6.46
C GLY A 77 -9.29 -0.64 -5.97
N ASP A 78 -8.57 0.41 -6.34
CA ASP A 78 -8.92 1.78 -5.94
C ASP A 78 -9.30 2.60 -7.18
N ILE A 79 -10.52 3.17 -7.16
CA ILE A 79 -11.02 4.13 -8.15
C ILE A 79 -11.06 5.49 -7.46
N LEU A 80 -9.88 6.13 -7.32
CA LEU A 80 -9.76 7.38 -6.58
C LEU A 80 -10.21 8.60 -7.38
N SER A 81 -10.28 8.49 -8.70
CA SER A 81 -10.78 9.56 -9.58
C SER A 81 -12.20 10.03 -9.20
N GLN A 82 -13.01 9.15 -8.61
CA GLN A 82 -14.34 9.48 -8.11
C GLN A 82 -14.36 10.51 -6.95
N TYR A 83 -13.24 10.65 -6.23
CA TYR A 83 -13.11 11.55 -5.08
C TYR A 83 -12.49 12.91 -5.44
N VAL A 84 -12.19 13.15 -6.71
CA VAL A 84 -11.65 14.42 -7.19
C VAL A 84 -12.74 15.49 -7.20
N THR A 85 -12.44 16.66 -6.65
CA THR A 85 -13.32 17.84 -6.69
C THR A 85 -12.91 18.74 -7.85
N TRP A 86 -13.59 18.64 -8.98
CA TRP A 86 -13.29 19.43 -10.17
C TRP A 86 -13.76 20.89 -10.08
N ASN A 87 -14.80 21.15 -9.27
CA ASN A 87 -15.37 22.49 -9.09
C ASN A 87 -15.06 22.97 -7.67
N THR A 88 -14.10 23.88 -7.55
CA THR A 88 -13.77 24.54 -6.29
C THR A 88 -14.34 25.96 -6.27
N SER A 89 -14.96 26.34 -5.16
CA SER A 89 -15.62 27.65 -5.00
C SER A 89 -14.68 28.71 -4.39
N SER A 90 -13.56 28.31 -3.84
CA SER A 90 -12.62 29.21 -3.16
C SER A 90 -11.17 28.75 -3.30
N LYS A 91 -10.22 29.66 -3.07
CA LYS A 91 -8.79 29.31 -2.98
C LYS A 91 -8.50 28.29 -1.86
N ARG A 92 -9.28 28.32 -0.77
CA ARG A 92 -9.17 27.37 0.32
C ARG A 92 -9.60 25.97 -0.13
N ASP A 93 -10.72 25.86 -0.85
CA ASP A 93 -11.19 24.56 -1.37
C ASP A 93 -10.20 23.99 -2.38
N LEU A 94 -9.66 24.84 -3.25
CA LEU A 94 -8.61 24.45 -4.20
C LEU A 94 -7.38 23.88 -3.46
N HIS A 95 -6.93 24.57 -2.40
CA HIS A 95 -5.79 24.10 -1.60
C HIS A 95 -6.07 22.76 -0.91
N LEU A 96 -7.25 22.59 -0.31
CA LEU A 96 -7.64 21.35 0.38
C LEU A 96 -7.86 20.18 -0.59
N SER A 97 -8.20 20.45 -1.85
CA SER A 97 -8.42 19.43 -2.88
C SER A 97 -7.19 19.14 -3.73
N SER A 98 -6.11 19.92 -3.59
CA SER A 98 -4.96 19.91 -4.50
C SER A 98 -4.33 18.53 -4.68
N MET A 99 -4.20 17.74 -3.62
CA MET A 99 -3.64 16.39 -3.70
C MET A 99 -4.54 15.42 -4.48
N SER A 100 -5.85 15.66 -4.54
CA SER A 100 -6.77 14.79 -5.29
C SER A 100 -6.59 14.90 -6.81
N TYR A 101 -6.02 16.00 -7.31
CA TYR A 101 -5.80 16.17 -8.76
C TYR A 101 -4.71 15.25 -9.33
N THR A 102 -3.94 14.60 -8.46
CA THR A 102 -2.98 13.57 -8.86
C THR A 102 -3.52 12.15 -8.68
N PHE A 103 -4.78 11.99 -8.29
CA PHE A 103 -5.38 10.67 -8.13
C PHE A 103 -5.49 9.95 -9.47
N GLY A 104 -5.11 8.68 -9.45
CA GLY A 104 -5.31 7.71 -10.50
C GLY A 104 -6.16 6.53 -10.00
N ASP A 105 -6.56 5.69 -10.93
CA ASP A 105 -7.28 4.46 -10.67
C ASP A 105 -6.35 3.28 -10.93
N GLY A 106 -6.36 2.30 -10.04
CA GLY A 106 -5.45 1.17 -10.16
C GLY A 106 -5.84 -0.01 -9.30
N GLY A 107 -5.26 -1.16 -9.61
CA GLY A 107 -5.46 -2.37 -8.86
C GLY A 107 -4.21 -3.25 -8.86
N GLY A 108 -4.07 -4.03 -7.80
CA GLY A 108 -2.98 -4.97 -7.67
C GLY A 108 -3.31 -6.06 -6.66
N ALA A 109 -2.52 -7.11 -6.67
CA ALA A 109 -2.71 -8.23 -5.76
C ALA A 109 -1.40 -8.93 -5.46
N ALA A 110 -1.32 -9.56 -4.28
CA ALA A 110 -0.24 -10.45 -3.91
C ALA A 110 -0.79 -11.77 -3.37
N ILE A 111 -0.14 -12.85 -3.75
CA ILE A 111 -0.33 -14.16 -3.13
C ILE A 111 0.74 -14.31 -2.06
N LEU A 112 0.30 -14.64 -0.84
CA LEU A 112 1.20 -15.05 0.23
C LEU A 112 0.99 -16.54 0.50
N GLN A 113 2.10 -17.24 0.60
CA GLN A 113 2.14 -18.68 0.87
C GLN A 113 3.12 -18.97 1.99
N ARG A 114 2.86 -20.02 2.76
CA ARG A 114 3.82 -20.51 3.75
C ARG A 114 5.15 -20.86 3.09
N ILE A 115 6.23 -20.30 3.63
CA ILE A 115 7.59 -20.61 3.19
C ILE A 115 7.90 -22.07 3.52
N LYS A 116 8.44 -22.80 2.54
CA LYS A 116 8.96 -24.15 2.76
C LYS A 116 10.36 -24.08 3.40
N ASN A 117 10.73 -25.12 4.12
CA ASN A 117 12.07 -25.18 4.71
C ASN A 117 13.15 -25.03 3.62
N GLY A 118 14.03 -24.06 3.80
CA GLY A 118 15.10 -23.75 2.87
C GLY A 118 14.84 -22.58 1.92
N ASP A 119 13.62 -22.04 1.87
CA ASP A 119 13.33 -20.83 1.10
C ASP A 119 13.79 -19.59 1.88
N GLU A 120 14.47 -18.68 1.21
CA GLU A 120 14.99 -17.45 1.80
C GLU A 120 14.14 -16.21 1.47
N GLY A 121 13.10 -16.34 0.64
CA GLY A 121 12.20 -15.26 0.22
C GLY A 121 11.14 -14.86 1.25
N GLY A 122 10.31 -13.89 0.90
CA GLY A 122 9.13 -13.48 1.66
C GLY A 122 9.34 -12.31 2.63
N ILE A 123 8.38 -12.08 3.50
CA ILE A 123 8.41 -10.99 4.50
C ILE A 123 9.42 -11.35 5.60
N ARG A 124 10.41 -10.47 5.81
CA ARG A 124 11.53 -10.72 6.74
C ARG A 124 11.44 -9.87 8.01
N ALA A 125 10.98 -8.64 7.88
CA ALA A 125 10.71 -7.76 9.03
C ALA A 125 9.62 -6.77 8.68
N ARG A 126 9.03 -6.17 9.71
CA ARG A 126 7.95 -5.18 9.58
C ARG A 126 7.96 -4.21 10.74
N TRP A 127 7.45 -3.02 10.46
CA TRP A 127 7.17 -2.00 11.45
C TRP A 127 5.94 -1.22 11.04
N PHE A 128 5.08 -0.93 12.00
CA PHE A 128 3.87 -0.13 11.80
C PHE A 128 3.70 0.88 12.93
N LEU A 129 3.13 2.04 12.58
CA LEU A 129 2.79 3.11 13.52
C LEU A 129 1.45 3.72 13.15
N SER A 130 0.70 4.15 14.16
CA SER A 130 -0.49 4.97 14.00
C SER A 130 -0.46 6.15 14.96
N ASP A 131 -0.69 7.36 14.43
CA ASP A 131 -0.85 8.59 15.20
C ASP A 131 -2.20 9.23 14.90
N GLY A 132 -3.18 8.97 15.76
CA GLY A 132 -4.54 9.45 15.62
C GLY A 132 -4.68 10.97 15.80
N SER A 133 -3.65 11.69 16.26
CA SER A 133 -3.68 13.16 16.33
C SER A 133 -3.77 13.81 14.95
N TYR A 134 -3.31 13.10 13.91
CA TYR A 134 -3.34 13.53 12.52
C TYR A 134 -4.58 13.06 11.73
N TRP A 135 -5.63 12.51 12.36
CA TRP A 135 -6.75 11.90 11.63
C TRP A 135 -7.44 12.84 10.62
N ARG A 136 -7.37 14.17 10.86
CA ARG A 136 -7.98 15.19 9.98
C ARG A 136 -7.11 15.63 8.79
N VAL A 137 -5.88 15.15 8.69
CA VAL A 137 -4.96 15.61 7.63
C VAL A 137 -5.36 15.15 6.22
N ALA A 138 -6.08 14.03 6.14
CA ALA A 138 -6.61 13.49 4.88
C ALA A 138 -7.89 12.72 5.16
N VAL A 139 -9.01 13.18 4.61
CA VAL A 139 -10.32 12.59 4.87
C VAL A 139 -11.19 12.51 3.61
N ILE A 140 -11.98 11.46 3.52
CA ILE A 140 -13.12 11.32 2.62
C ILE A 140 -14.36 11.17 3.50
N PRO A 141 -15.17 12.23 3.70
CA PRO A 141 -16.33 12.15 4.59
C PRO A 141 -17.39 11.19 4.03
N LEU A 142 -18.00 10.40 4.90
CA LEU A 142 -19.13 9.52 4.57
C LEU A 142 -20.49 10.17 4.86
N ILE A 143 -20.52 11.11 5.81
CA ILE A 143 -21.71 11.77 6.32
C ILE A 143 -21.64 13.26 5.97
N ASP A 144 -22.78 13.90 5.77
CA ASP A 144 -22.96 15.34 5.51
C ASP A 144 -22.48 15.86 4.15
N SER A 145 -22.36 15.01 3.14
CA SER A 145 -22.15 15.49 1.77
C SER A 145 -22.92 14.66 0.75
N ASP A 146 -23.62 15.34 -0.16
CA ASP A 146 -24.27 14.72 -1.31
C ASP A 146 -23.25 14.06 -2.26
N ARG A 147 -21.97 14.35 -2.07
CA ARG A 147 -20.85 13.83 -2.84
C ARG A 147 -19.65 13.59 -1.94
N ARG A 148 -19.13 12.37 -1.95
CA ARG A 148 -17.86 12.03 -1.31
C ARG A 148 -16.71 12.69 -2.08
N TYR A 149 -15.86 13.43 -1.42
CA TYR A 149 -14.68 14.05 -2.01
C TYR A 149 -13.52 14.09 -1.01
N PHE A 150 -12.32 14.03 -1.54
CA PHE A 150 -11.10 14.04 -0.73
C PHE A 150 -10.74 15.45 -0.31
N LYS A 151 -10.43 15.62 0.98
CA LYS A 151 -9.83 16.82 1.56
C LYS A 151 -8.55 16.49 2.27
N SER A 152 -7.51 17.29 2.07
CA SER A 152 -6.22 17.08 2.72
C SER A 152 -5.51 18.39 3.04
N ASN A 153 -4.58 18.27 3.99
CA ASN A 153 -3.56 19.29 4.26
C ASN A 153 -2.20 18.67 3.91
N ALA A 154 -1.71 18.96 2.71
CA ALA A 154 -0.47 18.39 2.17
C ALA A 154 0.74 18.65 3.07
N ALA A 155 0.86 19.86 3.65
CA ALA A 155 1.97 20.22 4.53
C ALA A 155 1.97 19.38 5.82
N ASN A 156 0.81 19.15 6.41
CA ASN A 156 0.70 18.33 7.62
C ASN A 156 0.95 16.84 7.33
N ILE A 157 0.54 16.34 6.17
CA ILE A 157 0.85 14.96 5.73
C ILE A 157 2.35 14.81 5.57
N GLU A 158 3.01 15.76 4.90
CA GLU A 158 4.46 15.76 4.71
C GLU A 158 5.20 15.84 6.06
N ALA A 159 4.77 16.72 6.96
CA ALA A 159 5.35 16.85 8.29
C ALA A 159 5.27 15.54 9.09
N ALA A 160 4.09 14.88 9.09
CA ALA A 160 3.91 13.59 9.74
C ALA A 160 4.77 12.49 9.11
N ALA A 161 4.90 12.47 7.79
CA ALA A 161 5.76 11.52 7.09
C ALA A 161 7.24 11.72 7.45
N LEU A 162 7.72 12.95 7.47
CA LEU A 162 9.10 13.31 7.84
C LEU A 162 9.43 13.01 9.32
N GLU A 163 8.43 13.07 10.19
CA GLU A 163 8.56 12.75 11.61
C GLU A 163 8.63 11.25 11.86
N HIS A 164 7.73 10.46 11.28
CA HIS A 164 7.49 9.08 11.70
C HIS A 164 8.18 8.03 10.81
N VAL A 165 8.21 8.22 9.48
CA VAL A 165 8.69 7.19 8.54
C VAL A 165 10.18 6.86 8.71
N PRO A 166 11.09 7.83 8.96
CA PRO A 166 12.52 7.52 9.10
C PRO A 166 12.82 6.49 10.18
N GLY A 167 12.18 6.60 11.36
CA GLY A 167 12.36 5.65 12.45
C GLY A 167 11.90 4.23 12.10
N GLY A 168 10.85 4.12 11.27
CA GLY A 168 10.38 2.82 10.76
C GLY A 168 11.36 2.16 9.80
N VAL A 169 11.89 2.94 8.86
CA VAL A 169 12.92 2.46 7.92
C VAL A 169 14.16 1.99 8.66
N GLU A 170 14.69 2.80 9.58
CA GLU A 170 15.83 2.43 10.42
C GLU A 170 15.57 1.15 11.23
N THR A 171 14.37 1.03 11.81
CA THR A 171 14.00 -0.14 12.63
C THR A 171 14.03 -1.41 11.81
N VAL A 172 13.44 -1.41 10.61
CA VAL A 172 13.38 -2.59 9.74
C VAL A 172 14.78 -2.92 9.20
N MET A 173 15.54 -1.94 8.72
CA MET A 173 16.90 -2.16 8.23
C MET A 173 17.81 -2.75 9.32
N LYS A 174 17.74 -2.20 10.53
CA LYS A 174 18.50 -2.71 11.68
C LYS A 174 18.10 -4.13 12.08
N ALA A 175 16.79 -4.43 12.10
CA ALA A 175 16.30 -5.77 12.43
C ALA A 175 16.79 -6.84 11.45
N LEU A 176 16.97 -6.46 10.17
CA LEU A 176 17.44 -7.33 9.10
C LEU A 176 18.97 -7.31 8.90
N ASN A 177 19.67 -6.44 9.61
CA ASN A 177 21.09 -6.17 9.38
C ASN A 177 21.37 -5.80 7.90
N TRP A 178 20.47 -4.99 7.30
CA TRP A 178 20.61 -4.47 5.94
C TRP A 178 21.17 -3.06 5.96
N ASP A 179 22.06 -2.77 5.03
CA ASP A 179 22.40 -1.39 4.68
C ASP A 179 21.79 -0.97 3.34
N ILE A 180 21.97 0.28 2.95
CA ILE A 180 21.35 0.80 1.71
C ILE A 180 21.90 0.10 0.46
N ASN A 181 23.11 -0.43 0.49
CA ASN A 181 23.70 -1.12 -0.66
C ASN A 181 23.08 -2.50 -0.84
N ASP A 182 22.63 -3.12 0.23
CA ASP A 182 21.90 -4.39 0.19
C ASP A 182 20.54 -4.28 -0.49
N ILE A 183 19.90 -3.11 -0.46
CA ILE A 183 18.56 -2.91 -0.99
C ILE A 183 18.62 -2.80 -2.51
N ALA A 184 17.87 -3.66 -3.22
CA ALA A 184 17.69 -3.55 -4.66
C ALA A 184 16.77 -2.38 -5.02
N LEU A 185 15.56 -2.35 -4.42
CA LEU A 185 14.61 -1.26 -4.61
C LEU A 185 13.85 -0.91 -3.33
N ILE A 186 13.49 0.36 -3.23
CA ILE A 186 12.52 0.88 -2.28
C ILE A 186 11.25 1.22 -3.07
N ILE A 187 10.13 0.67 -2.65
CA ILE A 187 8.82 0.89 -3.26
C ILE A 187 7.95 1.66 -2.27
N PRO A 188 7.91 3.00 -2.35
CA PRO A 188 7.10 3.81 -1.48
C PRO A 188 5.64 3.88 -1.95
N HIS A 189 4.72 4.17 -1.03
CA HIS A 189 3.45 4.78 -1.42
C HIS A 189 3.71 6.14 -2.06
N GLN A 190 3.16 6.37 -3.25
CA GLN A 190 3.47 7.54 -4.07
C GLN A 190 2.32 8.54 -4.02
N VAL A 191 2.46 9.54 -3.18
CA VAL A 191 1.45 10.59 -2.95
C VAL A 191 1.73 11.83 -3.81
N SER A 192 3.00 12.26 -3.86
CA SER A 192 3.46 13.39 -4.66
C SER A 192 4.98 13.33 -4.85
N ALA A 193 5.47 13.97 -5.92
CA ALA A 193 6.90 14.11 -6.17
C ALA A 193 7.64 14.79 -5.02
N GLN A 194 7.05 15.83 -4.45
CA GLN A 194 7.65 16.61 -3.37
C GLN A 194 7.87 15.78 -2.10
N ILE A 195 6.89 14.96 -1.71
CA ILE A 195 7.02 14.09 -0.51
C ILE A 195 8.11 13.04 -0.74
N ILE A 196 8.18 12.43 -1.93
CA ILE A 196 9.26 11.50 -2.26
C ILE A 196 10.62 12.17 -2.18
N GLU A 197 10.77 13.34 -2.78
CA GLU A 197 12.03 14.11 -2.74
C GLU A 197 12.44 14.46 -1.31
N ASN A 198 11.55 15.04 -0.53
CA ASN A 198 11.86 15.51 0.80
C ASN A 198 12.10 14.38 1.81
N LEU A 199 11.31 13.30 1.73
CA LEU A 199 11.43 12.17 2.65
C LEU A 199 12.59 11.24 2.26
N PHE A 200 12.59 10.74 1.02
CA PHE A 200 13.54 9.68 0.65
C PHE A 200 14.91 10.22 0.26
N TYR A 201 14.98 11.28 -0.56
CA TYR A 201 16.28 11.80 -1.00
C TYR A 201 16.92 12.72 0.04
N LYS A 202 16.17 13.70 0.57
CA LYS A 202 16.76 14.70 1.47
C LYS A 202 16.84 14.22 2.93
N ARG A 203 15.76 13.63 3.47
CA ARG A 203 15.70 13.26 4.90
C ARG A 203 16.35 11.91 5.18
N LEU A 204 16.13 10.90 4.34
CA LEU A 204 16.69 9.56 4.47
C LEU A 204 18.01 9.36 3.72
N GLY A 205 18.37 10.27 2.81
CA GLY A 205 19.61 10.17 2.01
C GLY A 205 19.63 8.96 1.05
N MET A 206 18.45 8.47 0.64
CA MET A 206 18.36 7.33 -0.24
C MET A 206 18.77 7.68 -1.68
N PRO A 207 19.56 6.83 -2.35
CA PRO A 207 19.91 7.04 -3.76
C PRO A 207 18.66 7.00 -4.64
N GLN A 208 18.58 7.92 -5.62
CA GLN A 208 17.40 8.06 -6.47
C GLN A 208 17.11 6.79 -7.29
N GLU A 209 18.16 6.14 -7.76
CA GLU A 209 18.09 4.91 -8.55
C GLU A 209 17.51 3.71 -7.78
N LYS A 210 17.48 3.78 -6.44
CA LYS A 210 16.87 2.75 -5.59
C LYS A 210 15.39 2.99 -5.32
N ILE A 211 14.85 4.17 -5.64
CA ILE A 211 13.43 4.47 -5.48
C ILE A 211 12.70 4.12 -6.77
N TYR A 212 11.77 3.16 -6.71
CA TYR A 212 10.93 2.88 -7.87
C TYR A 212 9.89 3.99 -8.03
N TRP A 213 9.96 4.71 -9.15
CA TRP A 213 9.17 5.90 -9.43
C TRP A 213 8.08 5.60 -10.46
N SER A 214 6.84 5.33 -10.02
CA SER A 214 5.68 5.07 -10.89
C SER A 214 4.67 6.22 -10.94
N PHE A 215 4.87 7.25 -10.12
CA PHE A 215 3.95 8.37 -10.00
C PHE A 215 3.70 9.13 -11.33
N PRO A 216 4.70 9.37 -12.21
CA PRO A 216 4.45 10.06 -13.47
C PRO A 216 3.44 9.37 -14.38
N ASP A 217 3.40 8.03 -14.34
CA ASP A 217 2.56 7.22 -15.23
C ASP A 217 1.18 6.90 -14.63
N HIS A 218 1.10 6.78 -13.29
CA HIS A 218 -0.09 6.28 -12.62
C HIS A 218 -0.72 7.28 -11.64
N GLY A 219 0.02 8.33 -11.24
CA GLY A 219 -0.40 9.23 -10.17
C GLY A 219 -0.47 8.54 -8.81
N ASN A 220 -1.30 9.07 -7.92
CA ASN A 220 -1.59 8.46 -6.62
C ASN A 220 -2.79 7.50 -6.75
N VAL A 221 -2.51 6.23 -6.82
CA VAL A 221 -3.51 5.15 -6.91
C VAL A 221 -3.81 4.51 -5.54
N GLY A 222 -3.68 5.29 -4.46
CA GLY A 222 -4.03 4.86 -3.09
C GLY A 222 -3.28 3.63 -2.61
N ALA A 223 -4.00 2.68 -2.03
CA ALA A 223 -3.42 1.43 -1.55
C ALA A 223 -2.85 0.56 -2.68
N ALA A 224 -3.28 0.77 -3.94
CA ALA A 224 -2.75 0.08 -5.10
C ALA A 224 -1.35 0.56 -5.52
N SER A 225 -0.84 1.70 -5.01
CA SER A 225 0.46 2.25 -5.42
C SER A 225 1.61 1.27 -5.27
N MET A 226 1.70 0.59 -4.13
CA MET A 226 2.81 -0.35 -3.88
C MET A 226 2.71 -1.65 -4.72
N PRO A 227 1.57 -2.35 -4.80
CA PRO A 227 1.50 -3.54 -5.63
C PRO A 227 1.62 -3.24 -7.13
N VAL A 228 1.12 -2.10 -7.61
CA VAL A 228 1.33 -1.67 -9.01
C VAL A 228 2.81 -1.46 -9.28
N ALA A 229 3.51 -0.69 -8.43
CA ALA A 229 4.94 -0.43 -8.56
C ALA A 229 5.77 -1.72 -8.46
N LEU A 230 5.45 -2.61 -7.51
CA LEU A 230 6.14 -3.90 -7.35
C LEU A 230 5.97 -4.79 -8.60
N CYS A 231 4.74 -4.92 -9.10
CA CYS A 231 4.47 -5.69 -10.32
C CYS A 231 5.19 -5.11 -11.55
N ALA A 232 5.21 -3.77 -11.67
CA ALA A 232 5.91 -3.12 -12.78
C ALA A 232 7.43 -3.33 -12.69
N ALA A 233 8.03 -3.17 -11.51
CA ALA A 233 9.45 -3.43 -11.31
C ALA A 233 9.86 -4.88 -11.64
N LEU A 234 9.01 -5.86 -11.27
CA LEU A 234 9.20 -7.26 -11.65
C LEU A 234 9.08 -7.47 -13.17
N ALA A 235 8.06 -6.89 -13.81
CA ALA A 235 7.85 -7.01 -15.25
C ALA A 235 8.95 -6.36 -16.07
N GLU A 236 9.56 -5.28 -15.58
CA GLU A 236 10.71 -4.60 -16.19
C GLU A 236 12.05 -5.30 -15.94
N GLY A 237 12.07 -6.39 -15.17
CA GLY A 237 13.30 -7.10 -14.80
C GLY A 237 14.21 -6.33 -13.84
N LYS A 238 13.69 -5.33 -13.14
CA LYS A 238 14.42 -4.56 -12.12
C LYS A 238 14.53 -5.30 -10.79
N LEU A 239 13.75 -6.34 -10.61
CA LEU A 239 13.77 -7.22 -9.45
C LEU A 239 13.84 -8.67 -9.89
N THR A 240 14.68 -9.44 -9.20
CA THR A 240 14.93 -10.88 -9.43
C THR A 240 14.84 -11.64 -8.11
N PRO A 241 14.63 -12.97 -8.12
CA PRO A 241 14.65 -13.77 -6.88
C PRO A 241 15.92 -13.55 -6.06
N GLY A 242 15.74 -13.32 -4.77
CA GLY A 242 16.80 -12.99 -3.82
C GLY A 242 17.01 -11.49 -3.58
N ASP A 243 16.42 -10.61 -4.40
CA ASP A 243 16.54 -9.16 -4.21
C ASP A 243 15.81 -8.68 -2.96
N LYS A 244 16.47 -7.80 -2.22
CA LYS A 244 15.96 -7.18 -1.00
C LYS A 244 15.20 -5.91 -1.34
N VAL A 245 13.95 -5.81 -0.87
CA VAL A 245 13.04 -4.70 -1.17
C VAL A 245 12.48 -4.13 0.12
N LEU A 246 12.37 -2.80 0.20
CA LEU A 246 11.59 -2.12 1.23
C LEU A 246 10.28 -1.61 0.63
N LEU A 247 9.15 -2.06 1.17
CA LEU A 247 7.85 -1.44 0.95
C LEU A 247 7.64 -0.40 2.03
N VAL A 248 7.39 0.86 1.66
CA VAL A 248 7.25 1.97 2.61
C VAL A 248 5.93 2.68 2.40
N GLY A 249 5.02 2.51 3.32
CA GLY A 249 3.68 3.07 3.26
C GLY A 249 3.48 4.27 4.18
N GLY A 250 2.60 5.17 3.74
CA GLY A 250 2.06 6.27 4.53
C GLY A 250 0.59 6.48 4.19
N SER A 251 -0.24 6.81 5.17
CA SER A 251 -1.68 7.02 4.95
C SER A 251 -2.21 8.19 5.77
N GLY A 252 -3.35 8.72 5.36
CA GLY A 252 -4.11 9.59 6.24
C GLY A 252 -4.39 8.91 7.58
N GLY A 253 -4.39 9.69 8.64
CA GLY A 253 -4.65 9.13 9.95
C GLY A 253 -3.80 9.69 11.10
N PHE A 254 -2.48 9.80 11.15
CA PHE A 254 -1.50 9.32 10.21
C PHE A 254 -1.14 7.86 10.50
N GLY A 255 -1.01 7.08 9.43
CA GLY A 255 -0.48 5.72 9.55
C GLY A 255 0.79 5.57 8.73
N ALA A 256 1.77 4.82 9.25
CA ALA A 256 2.97 4.47 8.51
C ALA A 256 3.25 2.97 8.65
N GLY A 257 3.89 2.39 7.64
CA GLY A 257 4.32 1.00 7.68
C GLY A 257 5.54 0.76 6.80
N VAL A 258 6.42 -0.12 7.26
CA VAL A 258 7.60 -0.56 6.51
C VAL A 258 7.66 -2.08 6.55
N ILE A 259 7.82 -2.69 5.40
CA ILE A 259 8.05 -4.13 5.26
C ILE A 259 9.38 -4.36 4.53
N GLY A 260 10.26 -5.15 5.13
CA GLY A 260 11.43 -5.72 4.46
C GLY A 260 11.05 -7.05 3.82
N LEU A 261 11.22 -7.14 2.51
CA LEU A 261 10.82 -8.26 1.67
C LEU A 261 12.04 -8.78 0.90
N VAL A 262 12.15 -10.10 0.74
CA VAL A 262 13.06 -10.75 -0.23
C VAL A 262 12.19 -11.40 -1.31
N ILE A 263 12.49 -11.07 -2.58
CA ILE A 263 11.75 -11.54 -3.76
C ILE A 263 11.98 -13.03 -3.99
#